data_4b62c28e661dcb74e5ed254499b29f77
#
_entry.id   4b62c28e661dcb74e5ed254499b29f77
#
_cell.length_a   1.000
_cell.length_b   1.000
_cell.length_c   1.000
_cell.angle_alpha   90.00
_cell.angle_beta   90.00
_cell.angle_gamma   90.00
#
_symmetry.space_group_name_H-M   'P 1'
#
loop_
_entity.id
_entity.type
_entity.pdbx_description
1 polymer ?
#
loop_
_entity_poly.entity_id
_entity_poly.type
_entity_poly.pdbx_seq_one_letter_code
_entity_poly.pdbx_strand_id
1 'polypeptide(L)' 'MKVGDLVTIESQRWMDDPLLVLEKSWIKDQWIIWHPETGKLQWSEKRLKVVSEGR' A
#
# COMPACT_ATOMS: atom_id res chain seq x y z
N MET A 1 -9.70 -0.98 2.99
CA MET A 1 -8.45 -0.19 2.96
C MET A 1 -8.76 1.28 2.94
N LYS A 2 -7.97 2.06 3.63
CA LYS A 2 -8.17 3.52 3.70
C LYS A 2 -6.82 4.22 3.86
N VAL A 3 -6.82 5.51 3.65
CA VAL A 3 -5.62 6.34 3.84
C VAL A 3 -5.14 6.21 5.28
N GLY A 4 -3.83 6.05 5.45
CA GLY A 4 -3.20 5.86 6.75
C GLY A 4 -3.00 4.41 7.15
N ASP A 5 -3.60 3.45 6.42
CA ASP A 5 -3.38 2.04 6.69
C ASP A 5 -1.95 1.64 6.35
N LEU A 6 -1.44 0.65 7.07
CA LEU A 6 -0.17 0.03 6.74
C LEU A 6 -0.45 -1.29 6.02
N VAL A 7 0.19 -1.46 4.87
CA VAL A 7 -0.06 -2.61 4.00
C VAL A 7 1.25 -3.25 3.57
N THR A 8 1.17 -4.50 3.15
CA THR A 8 2.28 -5.19 2.50
C THR A 8 1.84 -5.59 1.10
N ILE A 9 2.81 -5.71 0.20
CA ILE A 9 2.56 -6.17 -1.17
C ILE A 9 2.71 -7.68 -1.16
N GLU A 10 1.64 -8.38 -1.46
CA GLU A 10 1.58 -9.83 -1.34
C GLU A 10 2.67 -10.55 -2.15
N SER A 11 3.01 -10.03 -3.31
CA SER A 11 4.03 -10.63 -4.19
C SER A 11 5.47 -10.31 -3.79
N GLN A 12 5.67 -9.44 -2.80
CA GLN A 12 6.99 -8.97 -2.38
C GLN A 12 7.40 -9.60 -1.06
N ARG A 13 7.80 -10.86 -1.10
CA ARG A 13 8.14 -11.62 0.11
C ARG A 13 9.36 -11.09 0.87
N TRP A 14 10.22 -10.37 0.16
CA TRP A 14 11.43 -9.80 0.76
C TRP A 14 11.17 -8.46 1.46
N MET A 15 9.96 -7.93 1.35
CA MET A 15 9.58 -6.70 2.02
C MET A 15 8.99 -7.02 3.39
N ASP A 16 9.79 -6.83 4.42
CA ASP A 16 9.35 -7.08 5.79
C ASP A 16 8.62 -5.91 6.42
N ASP A 17 8.90 -4.69 5.94
CA ASP A 17 8.32 -3.49 6.51
C ASP A 17 7.01 -3.10 5.82
N PRO A 18 5.97 -2.77 6.59
CA PRO A 18 4.71 -2.28 6.02
C PRO A 18 4.89 -0.94 5.32
N LEU A 19 4.09 -0.72 4.29
CA LEU A 19 4.07 0.51 3.52
C LEU A 19 2.83 1.33 3.87
N LEU A 20 2.99 2.65 3.88
CA LEU A 20 1.89 3.55 4.22
C LEU A 20 1.02 3.84 3.01
N VAL A 21 -0.29 3.69 3.18
CA VAL A 21 -1.27 4.09 2.14
C VAL A 21 -1.42 5.59 2.20
N LEU A 22 -1.08 6.27 1.11
CA LEU A 22 -1.13 7.73 1.01
C LEU A 22 -2.48 8.24 0.54
N GLU A 23 -3.00 7.64 -0.55
CA GLU A 23 -4.26 8.09 -1.12
C GLU A 23 -4.82 7.02 -2.05
N LYS A 24 -6.09 7.16 -2.37
CA LYS A 24 -6.72 6.31 -3.37
C LYS A 24 -6.41 6.86 -4.75
N SER A 25 -5.98 5.97 -5.66
CA SER A 25 -5.76 6.36 -7.05
C SER A 25 -7.09 6.69 -7.75
N TRP A 26 -7.02 7.51 -8.80
CA TRP A 26 -8.16 7.77 -9.66
C TRP A 26 -8.56 6.53 -10.48
N ILE A 27 -7.65 5.56 -10.59
CA ILE A 27 -7.94 4.30 -11.27
C ILE A 27 -8.65 3.37 -10.28
N LYS A 28 -9.74 2.75 -10.71
CA LYS A 28 -10.51 1.85 -9.87
C LYS A 28 -9.66 0.73 -9.29
N ASP A 29 -9.84 0.46 -8.02
CA ASP A 29 -9.14 -0.59 -7.27
C ASP A 29 -7.63 -0.42 -7.18
N GLN A 30 -7.13 0.79 -7.36
CA GLN A 30 -5.72 1.11 -7.22
C GLN A 30 -5.50 2.05 -6.04
N TRP A 31 -4.37 1.88 -5.37
CA TRP A 31 -4.00 2.73 -4.23
C TRP A 31 -2.58 3.23 -4.39
N ILE A 32 -2.34 4.44 -3.93
CA ILE A 32 -1.01 5.04 -3.90
C ILE A 32 -0.42 4.78 -2.53
N ILE A 33 0.74 4.14 -2.51
CA ILE A 33 1.44 3.81 -1.27
C ILE A 33 2.83 4.43 -1.28
N TRP A 34 3.35 4.70 -0.11
CA TRP A 34 4.69 5.24 0.07
C TRP A 34 5.71 4.13 0.24
N HIS A 35 6.77 4.17 -0.57
CA HIS A 35 7.90 3.25 -0.45
C HIS A 35 9.16 4.08 -0.14
N PRO A 36 9.93 3.72 0.90
CA PRO A 36 11.06 4.53 1.32
C PRO A 36 12.17 4.68 0.28
N GLU A 37 12.30 3.74 -0.63
CA GLU A 37 13.35 3.79 -1.66
C GLU A 37 12.85 4.38 -2.97
N THR A 38 11.67 3.97 -3.42
CA THR A 38 11.14 4.36 -4.71
C THR A 38 10.18 5.55 -4.67
N GLY A 39 9.70 5.90 -3.49
CA GLY A 39 8.72 6.97 -3.35
C GLY A 39 7.31 6.45 -3.51
N LYS A 40 6.49 7.14 -4.30
CA LYS A 40 5.09 6.75 -4.49
C LYS A 40 4.97 5.58 -5.46
N LEU A 41 4.24 4.55 -5.04
CA LEU A 41 3.92 3.39 -5.88
C LEU A 41 2.41 3.27 -6.00
N GLN A 42 1.95 2.74 -7.13
CA GLN A 42 0.54 2.44 -7.35
C GLN A 42 0.38 0.94 -7.50
N TRP A 43 -0.49 0.36 -6.68
CA TRP A 43 -0.75 -1.08 -6.69
C TRP A 43 -2.23 -1.37 -6.61
N SER A 44 -2.62 -2.49 -7.20
CA SER A 44 -3.99 -2.98 -7.11
C SER A 44 -4.32 -3.39 -5.67
N GLU A 45 -5.51 -3.05 -5.21
CA GLU A 45 -6.00 -3.44 -3.88
C GLU A 45 -5.90 -4.95 -3.65
N LYS A 46 -6.08 -5.73 -4.71
CA LYS A 46 -6.00 -7.19 -4.64
C LYS A 46 -4.61 -7.71 -4.29
N ARG A 47 -3.59 -6.90 -4.54
CA ARG A 47 -2.20 -7.25 -4.26
C ARG A 47 -1.72 -6.72 -2.93
N LEU A 48 -2.54 -5.93 -2.26
CA LEU A 48 -2.19 -5.30 -0.99
C LEU A 48 -2.90 -6.00 0.15
N LYS A 49 -2.17 -6.19 1.25
CA LYS A 49 -2.72 -6.78 2.46
C LYS A 49 -2.56 -5.79 3.61
N VAL A 50 -3.66 -5.42 4.24
CA VAL A 50 -3.63 -4.52 5.39
C VAL A 50 -3.06 -5.28 6.59
N VAL A 51 -1.99 -4.74 7.17
CA VAL A 51 -1.38 -5.33 8.36
C VAL A 51 -1.67 -4.52 9.61
N SER A 52 -1.99 -3.23 9.45
CA SER A 52 -2.39 -2.38 10.57
C SER A 52 -3.30 -1.27 10.03
N GLU A 53 -4.46 -1.12 10.65
CA GLU A 53 -5.38 -0.06 10.27
C GLU A 53 -4.96 1.27 10.88
N GLY A 54 -4.91 2.31 10.03
CA GLY A 54 -4.67 3.67 10.48
C GLY A 54 -5.91 4.25 11.16
N ARG A 55 -5.71 5.33 11.88
CA ARG A 55 -6.80 6.02 12.56
C ARG A 55 -6.96 7.44 12.07
#